data_feb14e6a9c5fc5ee7260c8a8f5b4938e
#
_entry.id   feb14e6a9c5fc5ee7260c8a8f5b4938e
#
_cell.length_a   1.000
_cell.length_b   1.000
_cell.length_c   1.000
_cell.angle_alpha   90.00
_cell.angle_beta   90.00
_cell.angle_gamma   90.00
#
_symmetry.space_group_name_H-M   'P 1'
#
loop_
_entity.id
_entity.type
_entity.pdbx_description
1 polymer ?
#
loop_
_entity_poly.entity_id
_entity_poly.type
_entity_poly.pdbx_seq_one_letter_code
_entity_poly.pdbx_strand_id
1 'polypeptide(L)'
;MKNRKILLVGMLAMLSISCKKEIKEIGEPASKVDGIVAEWAMARVLMTDKVPIVEESMDITEYFATAAKQPNIKFFIEGPDTLFSIDTAGLELNFFNAVTGRWSFDHPLYPTQVLLFPSNRTDTVFMKLNGPIRTVDNKLKISKQVYDCTNKLLFRYDLEFIRKSN
;
A
#
# COMPACT_ATOMS: atom_id res chain seq x y z
N MET A 1 -27.52 -60.06 22.73
CA MET A 1 -26.35 -59.13 22.94
C MET A 1 -25.41 -59.01 21.74
N LYS A 2 -25.48 -59.87 20.74
CA LYS A 2 -24.57 -59.84 19.55
C LYS A 2 -24.84 -58.70 18.56
N ASN A 3 -26.10 -58.31 18.39
CA ASN A 3 -26.50 -57.26 17.41
C ASN A 3 -26.18 -55.81 17.84
N ARG A 4 -26.02 -55.54 19.13
CA ARG A 4 -25.67 -54.21 19.64
C ARG A 4 -24.23 -53.78 19.30
N LYS A 5 -23.31 -54.74 19.23
CA LYS A 5 -21.89 -54.48 18.91
C LYS A 5 -21.68 -54.15 17.43
N ILE A 6 -22.48 -54.74 16.55
CA ILE A 6 -22.43 -54.46 15.08
C ILE A 6 -22.92 -53.04 14.78
N LEU A 7 -23.95 -52.58 15.49
CA LEU A 7 -24.50 -51.25 15.31
C LEU A 7 -23.51 -50.15 15.74
N LEU A 8 -22.73 -50.40 16.81
CA LEU A 8 -21.75 -49.46 17.34
C LEU A 8 -20.52 -49.33 16.42
N VAL A 9 -20.09 -50.41 15.79
CA VAL A 9 -18.96 -50.41 14.83
C VAL A 9 -19.37 -49.70 13.52
N GLY A 10 -20.62 -49.88 13.04
CA GLY A 10 -21.14 -49.19 11.90
C GLY A 10 -21.24 -47.67 12.08
N MET A 11 -21.61 -47.23 13.28
CA MET A 11 -21.72 -45.79 13.60
C MET A 11 -20.36 -45.12 13.76
N LEU A 12 -19.34 -45.87 14.21
CA LEU A 12 -17.96 -45.36 14.32
C LEU A 12 -17.28 -45.22 12.94
N ALA A 13 -17.65 -46.08 11.98
CA ALA A 13 -17.09 -46.03 10.61
C ALA A 13 -17.64 -44.85 9.78
N MET A 14 -18.84 -44.34 10.12
CA MET A 14 -19.41 -43.18 9.41
C MET A 14 -18.81 -41.83 9.88
N LEU A 15 -18.19 -41.79 11.04
CA LEU A 15 -17.54 -40.56 11.55
C LEU A 15 -16.16 -40.29 10.91
N SER A 16 -15.59 -41.23 10.19
CA SER A 16 -14.28 -41.07 9.53
C SER A 16 -14.35 -40.54 8.09
N ILE A 17 -15.55 -40.31 7.55
CA ILE A 17 -15.72 -39.60 6.29
C ILE A 17 -15.79 -38.09 6.58
N SER A 18 -14.77 -37.60 7.28
CA SER A 18 -14.49 -36.17 7.30
C SER A 18 -14.11 -35.80 5.87
N CYS A 19 -14.96 -35.07 5.17
CA CYS A 19 -14.64 -34.43 3.90
C CYS A 19 -13.32 -33.65 4.13
N LYS A 20 -12.21 -34.18 3.67
CA LYS A 20 -11.03 -33.37 3.41
C LYS A 20 -11.48 -32.39 2.32
N LYS A 21 -11.89 -31.20 2.74
CA LYS A 21 -11.97 -30.06 1.81
C LYS A 21 -10.58 -30.01 1.19
N GLU A 22 -10.47 -30.37 -0.09
CA GLU A 22 -9.27 -30.05 -0.84
C GLU A 22 -9.07 -28.57 -0.69
N ILE A 23 -8.06 -28.18 0.06
CA ILE A 23 -7.58 -26.81 0.08
C ILE A 23 -7.09 -26.59 -1.34
N LYS A 24 -7.91 -25.91 -2.16
CA LYS A 24 -7.47 -25.44 -3.46
C LYS A 24 -6.14 -24.76 -3.23
N GLU A 25 -5.11 -25.22 -3.93
CA GLU A 25 -3.79 -24.63 -3.84
C GLU A 25 -3.95 -23.11 -3.87
N ILE A 26 -3.52 -22.46 -2.81
CA ILE A 26 -3.44 -21.01 -2.77
C ILE A 26 -2.40 -20.69 -3.82
N GLY A 27 -2.83 -20.12 -4.94
CA GLY A 27 -1.92 -19.73 -6.01
C GLY A 27 -0.77 -18.86 -5.48
N GLU A 28 0.29 -18.72 -6.25
CA GLU A 28 1.44 -17.89 -5.88
C GLU A 28 0.99 -16.52 -5.37
N PRO A 29 1.62 -16.00 -4.29
CA PRO A 29 1.27 -14.69 -3.76
C PRO A 29 1.41 -13.63 -4.86
N ALA A 30 0.38 -12.81 -5.04
CA ALA A 30 0.38 -11.75 -6.04
C ALA A 30 1.62 -10.85 -5.88
N SER A 31 2.32 -10.60 -6.98
CA SER A 31 3.50 -9.74 -7.01
C SER A 31 3.16 -8.34 -6.46
N LYS A 32 3.89 -7.89 -5.46
CA LYS A 32 3.74 -6.54 -4.90
C LYS A 32 4.25 -5.49 -5.87
N VAL A 33 5.27 -5.85 -6.63
CA VAL A 33 5.83 -5.00 -7.69
C VAL A 33 4.79 -4.74 -8.76
N ASP A 34 4.13 -5.78 -9.28
CA ASP A 34 3.07 -5.61 -10.28
C ASP A 34 1.86 -4.85 -9.70
N GLY A 35 1.64 -4.99 -8.41
CA GLY A 35 0.59 -4.27 -7.70
C GLY A 35 0.81 -2.75 -7.66
N ILE A 36 2.04 -2.28 -7.47
CA ILE A 36 2.36 -0.85 -7.39
C ILE A 36 2.62 -0.23 -8.77
N VAL A 37 3.11 -1.01 -9.74
CA VAL A 37 3.41 -0.54 -11.10
C VAL A 37 2.13 -0.10 -11.80
N ALA A 38 1.91 1.20 -11.80
CA ALA A 38 0.76 1.88 -12.39
C ALA A 38 0.95 3.41 -12.30
N GLU A 39 0.05 4.15 -12.92
CA GLU A 39 -0.13 5.57 -12.67
C GLU A 39 -1.23 5.76 -11.62
N TRP A 40 -0.92 6.54 -10.60
CA TRP A 40 -1.75 6.77 -9.43
C TRP A 40 -2.06 8.25 -9.29
N ALA A 41 -3.32 8.63 -9.44
CA ALA A 41 -3.77 10.00 -9.26
C ALA A 41 -4.10 10.25 -7.79
N MET A 42 -3.66 11.39 -7.27
CA MET A 42 -3.94 11.80 -5.89
C MET A 42 -5.44 12.06 -5.72
N ALA A 43 -6.05 11.40 -4.75
CA ALA A 43 -7.48 11.49 -4.50
C ALA A 43 -7.79 12.15 -3.15
N ARG A 44 -6.95 11.94 -2.14
CA ARG A 44 -7.17 12.46 -0.80
C ARG A 44 -5.86 12.67 -0.06
N VAL A 45 -5.82 13.74 0.74
CA VAL A 45 -4.73 14.06 1.66
C VAL A 45 -5.30 14.40 3.03
N LEU A 46 -4.98 13.58 4.04
CA LEU A 46 -5.28 13.87 5.44
C LEU A 46 -4.00 14.24 6.15
N MET A 47 -4.01 15.34 6.89
CA MET A 47 -2.94 15.71 7.81
C MET A 47 -3.41 15.40 9.23
N THR A 48 -2.61 14.65 9.97
CA THR A 48 -2.83 14.40 11.40
C THR A 48 -1.75 15.08 12.20
N ASP A 49 -2.14 16.00 13.07
CA ASP A 49 -1.24 16.63 14.04
C ASP A 49 -0.94 15.62 15.16
N LYS A 50 0.32 15.46 15.48
CA LYS A 50 0.82 14.53 16.52
C LYS A 50 1.32 15.25 17.78
N VAL A 51 1.27 16.58 17.78
CA VAL A 51 1.75 17.40 18.91
C VAL A 51 0.73 17.48 20.05
N PRO A 52 -0.59 17.66 19.81
CA PRO A 52 -1.57 17.71 20.87
C PRO A 52 -1.81 16.34 21.51
N ILE A 53 -2.35 16.34 22.73
CA ILE A 53 -2.73 15.12 23.47
C ILE A 53 -3.82 14.32 22.72
N VAL A 54 -4.70 15.05 22.03
CA VAL A 54 -5.73 14.47 21.16
C VAL A 54 -5.28 14.67 19.71
N GLU A 55 -5.15 13.56 18.98
CA GLU A 55 -4.81 13.62 17.56
C GLU A 55 -6.00 14.19 16.76
N GLU A 56 -5.77 15.27 16.07
CA GLU A 56 -6.74 15.85 15.14
C GLU A 56 -6.33 15.61 13.71
N SER A 57 -7.27 15.11 12.90
CA SER A 57 -7.05 14.88 11.47
C SER A 57 -7.87 15.89 10.67
N MET A 58 -7.19 16.57 9.76
CA MET A 58 -7.78 17.55 8.86
C MET A 58 -7.68 17.07 7.41
N ASP A 59 -8.74 17.18 6.66
CA ASP A 59 -8.71 16.95 5.21
C ASP A 59 -8.18 18.21 4.53
N ILE A 60 -7.03 18.08 3.91
CA ILE A 60 -6.33 19.17 3.23
C ILE A 60 -6.18 18.89 1.73
N THR A 61 -7.02 18.02 1.20
CA THR A 61 -6.96 17.58 -0.21
C THR A 61 -6.98 18.75 -1.17
N GLU A 62 -7.78 19.76 -0.91
CA GLU A 62 -7.94 20.93 -1.80
C GLU A 62 -6.65 21.71 -2.04
N TYR A 63 -5.68 21.66 -1.13
CA TYR A 63 -4.37 22.30 -1.31
C TYR A 63 -3.44 21.53 -2.23
N PHE A 64 -3.69 20.24 -2.43
CA PHE A 64 -2.82 19.32 -3.18
C PHE A 64 -3.47 18.72 -4.42
N ALA A 65 -4.81 18.71 -4.48
CA ALA A 65 -5.53 18.17 -5.62
C ALA A 65 -6.86 18.89 -5.77
N THR A 66 -7.16 19.33 -6.97
CA THR A 66 -8.46 19.92 -7.35
C THR A 66 -9.02 19.16 -8.54
N ALA A 67 -10.28 19.39 -8.89
CA ALA A 67 -10.87 18.80 -10.09
C ALA A 67 -10.12 19.15 -11.39
N ALA A 68 -9.46 20.34 -11.42
CA ALA A 68 -8.70 20.81 -12.57
C ALA A 68 -7.21 20.45 -12.51
N LYS A 69 -6.67 20.18 -11.31
CA LYS A 69 -5.26 19.89 -11.09
C LYS A 69 -5.15 18.69 -10.19
N GLN A 70 -4.81 17.55 -10.76
CA GLN A 70 -4.69 16.28 -10.03
C GLN A 70 -3.27 15.72 -10.19
N PRO A 71 -2.42 15.93 -9.19
CA PRO A 71 -1.08 15.35 -9.19
C PRO A 71 -1.14 13.84 -9.30
N ASN A 72 -0.14 13.28 -9.93
CA ASN A 72 -0.03 11.83 -10.03
C ASN A 72 1.39 11.35 -9.78
N ILE A 73 1.50 10.10 -9.33
CA ILE A 73 2.75 9.38 -9.25
C ILE A 73 2.65 8.14 -10.11
N LYS A 74 3.63 7.93 -10.97
CA LYS A 74 3.76 6.76 -11.83
C LYS A 74 4.93 5.92 -11.35
N PHE A 75 4.66 4.66 -11.04
CA PHE A 75 5.68 3.64 -10.81
C PHE A 75 5.79 2.76 -12.05
N PHE A 76 6.98 2.54 -12.55
CA PHE A 76 7.22 1.73 -13.75
C PHE A 76 8.55 1.01 -13.69
N ILE A 77 8.74 0.07 -14.60
CA ILE A 77 9.96 -0.72 -14.74
C ILE A 77 10.51 -0.46 -16.14
N GLU A 78 11.79 -0.17 -16.22
CA GLU A 78 12.50 -0.01 -17.47
C GLU A 78 13.81 -0.82 -17.43
N GLY A 79 13.83 -1.93 -18.18
CA GLY A 79 14.90 -2.91 -18.06
C GLY A 79 15.03 -3.47 -16.65
N PRO A 80 16.19 -3.39 -16.00
CA PRO A 80 16.39 -3.84 -14.63
C PRO A 80 15.97 -2.81 -13.57
N ASP A 81 15.65 -1.58 -13.97
CA ASP A 81 15.44 -0.46 -13.07
C ASP A 81 13.96 -0.26 -12.70
N THR A 82 13.73 -0.03 -11.44
CA THR A 82 12.43 0.41 -10.91
C THR A 82 12.44 1.93 -10.79
N LEU A 83 11.60 2.61 -11.58
CA LEU A 83 11.60 4.04 -11.73
C LEU A 83 10.26 4.64 -11.30
N PHE A 84 10.30 5.89 -10.83
CA PHE A 84 9.09 6.68 -10.59
C PHE A 84 9.18 8.04 -11.27
N SER A 85 8.01 8.59 -11.57
CA SER A 85 7.85 9.98 -11.98
C SER A 85 6.63 10.59 -11.27
N ILE A 86 6.73 11.86 -10.93
CA ILE A 86 5.66 12.63 -10.27
C ILE A 86 5.34 13.81 -11.17
N ASP A 87 4.08 13.91 -11.55
CA ASP A 87 3.52 15.08 -12.18
C ASP A 87 2.75 15.88 -11.12
N THR A 88 3.19 17.09 -10.84
CA THR A 88 2.56 17.95 -9.85
C THR A 88 1.32 18.67 -10.37
N ALA A 89 0.96 18.48 -11.65
CA ALA A 89 -0.11 19.19 -12.33
C ALA A 89 0.02 20.73 -12.23
N GLY A 90 1.27 21.21 -12.16
CA GLY A 90 1.60 22.64 -12.03
C GLY A 90 1.34 23.22 -10.63
N LEU A 91 1.20 22.40 -9.61
CA LEU A 91 1.17 22.83 -8.21
C LEU A 91 2.60 23.05 -7.72
N GLU A 92 2.83 24.15 -6.99
CA GLU A 92 4.15 24.44 -6.39
C GLU A 92 4.50 23.46 -5.26
N LEU A 93 3.47 22.97 -4.55
CA LEU A 93 3.60 22.02 -3.47
C LEU A 93 3.85 20.59 -4.01
N ASN A 94 5.11 20.19 -4.06
CA ASN A 94 5.49 18.82 -4.30
C ASN A 94 5.66 18.10 -2.97
N PHE A 95 4.71 17.23 -2.64
CA PHE A 95 4.67 16.49 -1.38
C PHE A 95 5.94 15.65 -1.12
N PHE A 96 6.58 15.20 -2.18
CA PHE A 96 7.76 14.33 -2.11
C PHE A 96 9.08 15.09 -2.28
N ASN A 97 9.03 16.36 -2.67
CA ASN A 97 10.21 17.15 -3.08
C ASN A 97 11.06 16.44 -4.14
N ALA A 98 10.40 15.67 -4.98
CA ALA A 98 11.02 14.86 -6.03
C ALA A 98 10.11 14.82 -7.25
N VAL A 99 10.70 14.75 -8.44
CA VAL A 99 9.95 14.64 -9.70
C VAL A 99 10.18 13.28 -10.34
N THR A 100 11.41 12.79 -10.29
CA THR A 100 11.80 11.50 -10.86
C THR A 100 12.85 10.82 -9.99
N GLY A 101 13.01 9.52 -10.17
CA GLY A 101 14.05 8.75 -9.51
C GLY A 101 13.78 7.26 -9.56
N ARG A 102 14.46 6.55 -8.71
CA ARG A 102 14.29 5.10 -8.52
C ARG A 102 13.44 4.83 -7.29
N TRP A 103 12.81 3.66 -7.27
CA TRP A 103 12.07 3.22 -6.07
C TRP A 103 12.42 1.78 -5.73
N SER A 104 12.21 1.41 -4.49
CA SER A 104 12.25 0.01 -4.04
C SER A 104 11.30 -0.19 -2.88
N PHE A 105 11.09 -1.45 -2.51
CA PHE A 105 10.48 -1.79 -1.23
C PHE A 105 11.56 -2.00 -0.16
N ASP A 106 11.19 -1.77 1.10
CA ASP A 106 12.01 -2.10 2.26
C ASP A 106 12.21 -3.61 2.42
N HIS A 107 11.23 -4.41 2.00
CA HIS A 107 11.29 -5.87 2.00
C HIS A 107 10.61 -6.46 0.75
N PRO A 108 11.24 -7.40 0.03
CA PRO A 108 10.71 -7.88 -1.25
C PRO A 108 9.41 -8.67 -1.14
N LEU A 109 9.21 -9.45 -0.06
CA LEU A 109 8.04 -10.30 0.12
C LEU A 109 6.94 -9.65 0.97
N TYR A 110 7.35 -8.90 2.00
CA TYR A 110 6.43 -8.28 2.97
C TYR A 110 6.72 -6.79 3.11
N PRO A 111 6.50 -6.00 2.04
CA PRO A 111 6.82 -4.59 2.09
C PRO A 111 5.91 -3.86 3.08
N THR A 112 6.52 -3.03 3.89
CA THR A 112 5.86 -2.09 4.78
C THR A 112 6.06 -0.65 4.34
N GLN A 113 7.07 -0.41 3.49
CA GLN A 113 7.42 0.90 2.99
C GLN A 113 7.82 0.86 1.52
N VAL A 114 7.54 1.96 0.84
CA VAL A 114 8.14 2.29 -0.46
C VAL A 114 9.23 3.32 -0.21
N LEU A 115 10.42 3.06 -0.73
CA LEU A 115 11.59 3.91 -0.67
C LEU A 115 11.72 4.63 -2.01
N LEU A 116 11.72 5.95 -2.01
CA LEU A 116 12.02 6.74 -3.21
C LEU A 116 13.42 7.31 -3.11
N PHE A 117 14.18 7.15 -4.17
CA PHE A 117 15.54 7.68 -4.36
C PHE A 117 15.49 8.74 -5.45
N PRO A 118 15.23 10.00 -5.09
CA PRO A 118 15.09 11.08 -6.05
C PRO A 118 16.38 11.32 -6.83
N SER A 119 16.27 11.61 -8.14
CA SER A 119 17.44 11.89 -8.98
C SER A 119 18.13 13.22 -8.67
N ASN A 120 17.41 14.15 -8.04
CA ASN A 120 17.88 15.52 -7.78
C ASN A 120 18.42 15.74 -6.35
N ARG A 121 18.47 14.67 -5.52
CA ARG A 121 18.94 14.76 -4.13
C ARG A 121 19.42 13.41 -3.63
N THR A 122 20.20 13.43 -2.55
CA THR A 122 20.78 12.22 -1.94
C THR A 122 19.89 11.55 -0.89
N ASP A 123 18.90 12.28 -0.37
CA ASP A 123 18.05 11.77 0.71
C ASP A 123 16.97 10.82 0.17
N THR A 124 16.78 9.72 0.87
CA THR A 124 15.70 8.80 0.58
C THR A 124 14.39 9.29 1.20
N VAL A 125 13.30 9.23 0.42
CA VAL A 125 11.96 9.51 0.93
C VAL A 125 11.29 8.20 1.33
N PHE A 126 10.95 8.09 2.60
CA PHE A 126 10.28 6.91 3.16
C PHE A 126 8.77 7.12 3.14
N MET A 127 8.04 6.17 2.58
CA MET A 127 6.58 6.19 2.53
C MET A 127 6.04 4.88 3.08
N LYS A 128 5.36 4.94 4.21
CA LYS A 128 4.74 3.77 4.83
C LYS A 128 3.51 3.35 4.03
N LEU A 129 3.38 2.05 3.79
CA LEU A 129 2.20 1.46 3.19
C LEU A 129 1.10 1.28 4.24
N ASN A 130 -0.08 1.84 3.98
CA ASN A 130 -1.24 1.75 4.88
C ASN A 130 -2.30 0.75 4.37
N GLY A 131 -1.90 -0.20 3.55
CA GLY A 131 -2.76 -1.25 3.03
C GLY A 131 -2.02 -2.21 2.11
N PRO A 132 -2.65 -3.31 1.74
CA PRO A 132 -2.08 -4.25 0.79
C PRO A 132 -1.95 -3.59 -0.58
N ILE A 133 -0.94 -4.02 -1.35
CA ILE A 133 -0.76 -3.65 -2.75
C ILE A 133 -1.01 -4.89 -3.58
N ARG A 134 -2.04 -4.86 -4.42
CA ARG A 134 -2.41 -5.95 -5.33
C ARG A 134 -2.76 -5.37 -6.70
N THR A 135 -2.59 -6.15 -7.74
CA THR A 135 -2.91 -5.75 -9.12
C THR A 135 -4.39 -5.38 -9.32
N VAL A 136 -5.26 -5.96 -8.50
CA VAL A 136 -6.72 -5.70 -8.54
C VAL A 136 -7.14 -4.50 -7.71
N ASP A 137 -6.24 -3.93 -6.90
CA ASP A 137 -6.59 -2.78 -6.07
C ASP A 137 -6.58 -1.50 -6.91
N ASN A 138 -7.65 -0.73 -6.77
CA ASN A 138 -7.79 0.57 -7.42
C ASN A 138 -7.30 1.72 -6.53
N LYS A 139 -6.80 1.41 -5.32
CA LYS A 139 -6.36 2.39 -4.33
C LYS A 139 -4.99 2.05 -3.81
N LEU A 140 -4.13 3.06 -3.75
CA LEU A 140 -2.84 3.04 -3.07
C LEU A 140 -2.93 3.99 -1.86
N LYS A 141 -2.67 3.47 -0.66
CA LYS A 141 -2.65 4.25 0.57
C LYS A 141 -1.25 4.25 1.15
N ILE A 142 -0.69 5.42 1.27
CA ILE A 142 0.64 5.63 1.85
C ILE A 142 0.60 6.73 2.88
N SER A 143 1.55 6.73 3.81
CA SER A 143 1.73 7.84 4.73
C SER A 143 3.17 8.32 4.75
N LYS A 144 3.32 9.63 4.97
CA LYS A 144 4.59 10.29 5.19
C LYS A 144 4.57 10.92 6.58
N GLN A 145 5.63 10.70 7.33
CA GLN A 145 5.85 11.30 8.64
C GLN A 145 6.83 12.46 8.52
N VAL A 146 6.56 13.51 9.27
CA VAL A 146 7.42 14.70 9.34
C VAL A 146 7.87 14.88 10.78
N TYR A 147 9.17 14.98 10.96
CA TYR A 147 9.82 15.13 12.25
C TYR A 147 10.49 16.49 12.36
N ASP A 148 10.62 17.00 13.58
CA ASP A 148 11.45 18.16 13.87
C ASP A 148 12.94 17.80 13.94
N CYS A 149 13.80 18.80 14.19
CA CYS A 149 15.24 18.60 14.33
C CYS A 149 15.64 17.80 15.58
N THR A 150 14.70 17.57 16.52
CA THR A 150 14.89 16.73 17.70
C THR A 150 14.37 15.30 17.53
N ASN A 151 13.96 14.94 16.30
CA ASN A 151 13.38 13.65 15.94
C ASN A 151 12.00 13.39 16.59
N LYS A 152 11.28 14.45 16.96
CA LYS A 152 9.91 14.35 17.45
C LYS A 152 8.96 14.42 16.27
N LEU A 153 8.00 13.48 16.21
CA LEU A 153 6.97 13.46 15.17
C LEU A 153 6.03 14.66 15.33
N LEU A 154 5.95 15.50 14.30
CA LEU A 154 5.07 16.66 14.24
C LEU A 154 3.77 16.32 13.54
N PHE A 155 3.87 15.84 12.30
CA PHE A 155 2.71 15.58 11.44
C PHE A 155 2.84 14.22 10.77
N ARG A 156 1.68 13.61 10.51
CA ARG A 156 1.54 12.50 9.60
C ARG A 156 0.59 12.91 8.47
N TYR A 157 1.02 12.70 7.27
CA TYR A 157 0.19 12.85 6.08
C TYR A 157 -0.22 11.48 5.59
N ASP A 158 -1.52 11.22 5.50
CA ASP A 158 -2.10 10.02 4.92
C ASP A 158 -2.61 10.38 3.52
N LEU A 159 -2.04 9.75 2.51
CA LEU A 159 -2.28 9.99 1.10
C LEU A 159 -3.05 8.81 0.51
N GLU A 160 -4.17 9.08 -0.13
CA GLU A 160 -4.92 8.11 -0.91
C GLU A 160 -4.82 8.47 -2.40
N PHE A 161 -4.43 7.50 -3.19
CA PHE A 161 -4.36 7.59 -4.64
C PHE A 161 -5.32 6.59 -5.27
N ILE A 162 -5.82 6.93 -6.45
CA ILE A 162 -6.65 6.07 -7.28
C ILE A 162 -5.86 5.70 -8.53
N ARG A 163 -5.91 4.43 -8.91
CA ARG A 163 -5.28 3.93 -10.13
C ARG A 163 -5.97 4.57 -11.33
N LYS A 164 -5.18 5.18 -12.22
CA LYS A 164 -5.69 5.61 -13.52
C LYS A 164 -5.90 4.37 -14.39
N SER A 165 -7.09 4.26 -14.96
CA SER A 165 -7.34 3.29 -16.04
C SER A 165 -6.68 3.81 -17.31
N ASN A 166 -5.86 2.98 -17.91
CA ASN A 166 -5.35 3.21 -19.26
C ASN A 166 -6.49 3.09 -20.27
#